data_34ae27d5059df7925b6d3c8ed04cf3f1
#
_entry.id   34ae27d5059df7925b6d3c8ed04cf3f1
#
_cell.length_a   1.000
_cell.length_b   1.000
_cell.length_c   1.000
_cell.angle_alpha   90.00
_cell.angle_beta   90.00
_cell.angle_gamma   90.00
#
_symmetry.space_group_name_H-M   'P 1'
#
loop_
_entity.id
_entity.type
_entity.pdbx_description
1 polymer ?
#
loop_
_entity_poly.entity_id
_entity_poly.type
_entity_poly.pdbx_seq_one_letter_code
_entity_poly.pdbx_strand_id
1 'polypeptide(L)'
;MFKHSAGEDPIAQLNFMADQGFTAFEDNGMMQRSVDLQEKMANTMAVRNIEMGVFVAHKIYWTEPNLASGDTEKREEFLDYIKKAIIVAKRVNAKWMTVVPGHVDLRLSMGYQTAHVIESLKQASALLEPHNLTMVLEPLNFRNHPGLFLTGSPQAFEICKAVNSPSCKILFDIYHQQIQEGNLIPNIEACWDEIAYFQIGDNPGRNEPTTGEINYKNVFKYIYDRGFQGIVGMEHGISGKGLEGEKRLVEAYREVDSFEI
;
A
#
# COMPACT_ATOMS: atom_id res chain seq x y z
N MET A 1 -6.58 14.43 -1.12
CA MET A 1 -7.96 14.00 -0.83
C MET A 1 -8.83 15.18 -0.39
N PHE A 2 -8.49 15.94 0.60
CA PHE A 2 -9.28 17.02 1.23
C PHE A 2 -9.06 18.41 0.59
N LYS A 3 -9.24 18.51 -0.73
CA LYS A 3 -8.99 19.74 -1.49
C LYS A 3 -10.03 20.85 -1.23
N HIS A 4 -11.26 20.47 -0.93
CA HIS A 4 -12.33 21.44 -0.64
C HIS A 4 -12.24 21.97 0.79
N SER A 5 -11.78 21.16 1.74
CA SER A 5 -11.61 21.55 3.14
C SER A 5 -10.30 22.29 3.40
N ALA A 6 -9.21 21.90 2.71
CA ALA A 6 -7.86 22.38 3.02
C ALA A 6 -7.10 22.97 1.81
N GLY A 7 -7.70 22.99 0.61
CA GLY A 7 -7.04 23.46 -0.62
C GLY A 7 -6.08 22.44 -1.21
N GLU A 8 -5.29 22.88 -2.19
CA GLU A 8 -4.38 22.01 -2.96
C GLU A 8 -3.01 21.83 -2.26
N ASP A 9 -2.67 22.65 -1.29
CA ASP A 9 -1.39 22.57 -0.58
C ASP A 9 -1.33 21.30 0.28
N PRO A 10 -0.37 20.38 0.04
CA PRO A 10 -0.23 19.17 0.84
C PRO A 10 0.04 19.44 2.32
N ILE A 11 0.66 20.56 2.67
CA ILE A 11 0.90 20.93 4.08
C ILE A 11 -0.42 21.30 4.77
N ALA A 12 -1.28 22.06 4.08
CA ALA A 12 -2.60 22.39 4.60
C ALA A 12 -3.48 21.14 4.75
N GLN A 13 -3.40 20.19 3.79
CA GLN A 13 -4.11 18.91 3.86
C GLN A 13 -3.62 18.04 5.03
N LEU A 14 -2.32 17.93 5.27
CA LEU A 14 -1.76 17.22 6.43
C LEU A 14 -2.27 17.81 7.75
N ASN A 15 -2.28 19.13 7.88
CA ASN A 15 -2.83 19.80 9.07
C ASN A 15 -4.31 19.49 9.27
N PHE A 16 -5.12 19.57 8.21
CA PHE A 16 -6.53 19.25 8.26
C PHE A 16 -6.75 17.77 8.68
N MET A 17 -6.00 16.83 8.10
CA MET A 17 -6.09 15.42 8.45
C MET A 17 -5.81 15.18 9.93
N ALA A 18 -4.77 15.80 10.47
CA ALA A 18 -4.45 15.74 11.90
C ALA A 18 -5.59 16.32 12.77
N ASP A 19 -6.20 17.43 12.34
CA ASP A 19 -7.33 18.05 13.05
C ASP A 19 -8.60 17.16 13.02
N GLN A 20 -8.72 16.28 12.00
CA GLN A 20 -9.80 15.28 11.95
C GLN A 20 -9.51 14.02 12.76
N GLY A 21 -8.28 13.86 13.28
CA GLY A 21 -7.86 12.72 14.09
C GLY A 21 -7.14 11.62 13.31
N PHE A 22 -6.81 11.82 12.04
CA PHE A 22 -5.99 10.87 11.30
C PHE A 22 -4.55 10.90 11.80
N THR A 23 -3.97 9.73 11.99
CA THR A 23 -2.64 9.54 12.58
C THR A 23 -1.58 9.09 11.57
N ALA A 24 -1.97 8.83 10.35
CA ALA A 24 -1.05 8.41 9.28
C ALA A 24 -1.43 9.04 7.93
N PHE A 25 -0.47 9.10 7.03
CA PHE A 25 -0.62 9.63 5.68
C PHE A 25 0.17 8.78 4.70
N GLU A 26 -0.41 8.43 3.55
CA GLU A 26 0.31 7.77 2.45
C GLU A 26 0.32 8.64 1.19
N ASP A 27 1.36 8.51 0.39
CA ASP A 27 1.54 9.28 -0.84
C ASP A 27 2.30 8.48 -1.89
N ASN A 28 1.58 7.84 -2.80
CA ASN A 28 2.17 7.07 -3.89
C ASN A 28 3.15 7.87 -4.76
N GLY A 29 3.00 9.20 -4.80
CA GLY A 29 3.85 10.13 -5.56
C GLY A 29 5.06 10.68 -4.79
N MET A 30 5.33 10.26 -3.56
CA MET A 30 6.36 10.87 -2.71
C MET A 30 7.74 10.93 -3.39
N MET A 31 8.15 9.92 -4.14
CA MET A 31 9.44 9.93 -4.85
C MET A 31 9.56 11.00 -5.93
N GLN A 32 8.44 11.47 -6.49
CA GLN A 32 8.42 12.50 -7.54
C GLN A 32 8.33 13.93 -6.96
N ARG A 33 8.07 14.09 -5.68
CA ARG A 33 8.06 15.40 -5.03
C ARG A 33 9.47 15.97 -4.92
N SER A 34 9.58 17.31 -4.97
CA SER A 34 10.87 17.96 -4.72
C SER A 34 11.38 17.68 -3.31
N VAL A 35 12.71 17.69 -3.12
CA VAL A 35 13.34 17.47 -1.82
C VAL A 35 12.80 18.45 -0.78
N ASP A 36 12.69 19.72 -1.12
CA ASP A 36 12.15 20.77 -0.22
C ASP A 36 10.71 20.48 0.22
N LEU A 37 9.87 19.94 -0.67
CA LEU A 37 8.50 19.58 -0.31
C LEU A 37 8.47 18.32 0.57
N GLN A 38 9.28 17.31 0.26
CA GLN A 38 9.42 16.11 1.09
C GLN A 38 9.83 16.50 2.53
N GLU A 39 10.80 17.40 2.69
CA GLU A 39 11.27 17.88 4.00
C GLU A 39 10.20 18.68 4.75
N LYS A 40 9.46 19.57 4.06
CA LYS A 40 8.33 20.30 4.64
C LYS A 40 7.22 19.35 5.10
N MET A 41 6.86 18.36 4.29
CA MET A 41 5.87 17.35 4.65
C MET A 41 6.34 16.52 5.85
N ALA A 42 7.60 16.07 5.86
CA ALA A 42 8.19 15.31 6.97
C ALA A 42 8.15 16.11 8.28
N ASN A 43 8.55 17.37 8.25
CA ASN A 43 8.50 18.25 9.42
C ASN A 43 7.07 18.47 9.92
N THR A 44 6.12 18.67 9.00
CA THR A 44 4.70 18.83 9.36
C THR A 44 4.16 17.54 9.99
N MET A 45 4.42 16.40 9.41
CA MET A 45 4.02 15.10 9.96
C MET A 45 4.59 14.89 11.36
N ALA A 46 5.88 15.18 11.57
CA ALA A 46 6.53 15.07 12.89
C ALA A 46 5.87 15.97 13.94
N VAL A 47 5.60 17.26 13.60
CA VAL A 47 4.96 18.21 14.51
C VAL A 47 3.50 17.81 14.82
N ARG A 48 2.82 17.21 13.87
CA ARG A 48 1.40 16.84 14.00
C ARG A 48 1.19 15.39 14.47
N ASN A 49 2.27 14.64 14.77
CA ASN A 49 2.24 13.22 15.12
C ASN A 49 1.52 12.35 14.06
N ILE A 50 1.79 12.64 12.78
CA ILE A 50 1.34 11.83 11.65
C ILE A 50 2.47 10.89 11.25
N GLU A 51 2.21 9.59 11.14
CA GLU A 51 3.16 8.62 10.63
C GLU A 51 3.12 8.59 9.10
N MET A 52 4.29 8.53 8.45
CA MET A 52 4.35 8.31 7.01
C MET A 52 4.05 6.84 6.71
N GLY A 53 3.00 6.60 5.93
CA GLY A 53 2.63 5.29 5.39
C GLY A 53 3.45 4.92 4.15
N VAL A 54 2.83 4.17 3.23
CA VAL A 54 3.50 3.72 2.01
C VAL A 54 3.66 4.85 0.98
N PHE A 55 4.67 4.68 0.15
CA PHE A 55 4.85 5.34 -1.14
C PHE A 55 5.35 4.32 -2.16
N VAL A 56 5.13 4.55 -3.45
CA VAL A 56 5.59 3.64 -4.50
C VAL A 56 7.11 3.74 -4.65
N ALA A 57 7.81 2.61 -4.47
CA ALA A 57 9.28 2.58 -4.40
C ALA A 57 9.97 2.62 -5.77
N HIS A 58 9.27 2.26 -6.83
CA HIS A 58 9.88 2.07 -8.16
C HIS A 58 8.91 2.40 -9.30
N LYS A 59 9.43 2.43 -10.52
CA LYS A 59 8.60 2.48 -11.71
C LYS A 59 7.82 1.18 -11.87
N ILE A 60 6.50 1.26 -11.85
CA ILE A 60 5.63 0.11 -12.11
C ILE A 60 5.42 -0.04 -13.61
N TYR A 61 5.66 -1.25 -14.12
CA TYR A 61 5.39 -1.62 -15.50
C TYR A 61 3.99 -2.27 -15.59
N TRP A 62 3.01 -1.47 -16.03
CA TRP A 62 1.61 -1.87 -16.04
C TRP A 62 1.23 -2.80 -17.20
N THR A 63 1.96 -2.77 -18.29
CA THR A 63 1.63 -3.48 -19.53
C THR A 63 2.80 -4.27 -20.12
N GLU A 64 3.94 -4.24 -19.46
CA GLU A 64 5.16 -4.92 -19.90
C GLU A 64 5.73 -5.79 -18.78
N PRO A 65 6.29 -6.98 -19.11
CA PRO A 65 7.00 -7.79 -18.15
C PRO A 65 8.17 -7.02 -17.51
N ASN A 66 8.31 -7.16 -16.18
CA ASN A 66 9.41 -6.55 -15.43
C ASN A 66 10.12 -7.62 -14.59
N LEU A 67 9.90 -7.68 -13.28
CA LEU A 67 10.61 -8.61 -12.39
C LEU A 67 10.34 -10.08 -12.73
N ALA A 68 9.18 -10.37 -13.30
CA ALA A 68 8.78 -11.69 -13.74
C ALA A 68 9.51 -12.18 -15.02
N SER A 69 10.08 -11.28 -15.81
CA SER A 69 10.71 -11.64 -17.09
C SER A 69 12.05 -12.39 -16.95
N GLY A 70 12.74 -12.22 -15.83
CA GLY A 70 14.12 -12.69 -15.65
C GLY A 70 15.17 -11.82 -16.32
N ASP A 71 14.77 -10.65 -16.84
CA ASP A 71 15.66 -9.68 -17.46
C ASP A 71 16.56 -9.01 -16.40
N THR A 72 17.86 -9.14 -16.58
CA THR A 72 18.87 -8.61 -15.65
C THR A 72 18.86 -7.08 -15.62
N GLU A 73 18.72 -6.41 -16.77
CA GLU A 73 18.72 -4.94 -16.83
C GLU A 73 17.50 -4.36 -16.09
N LYS A 74 16.33 -4.97 -16.24
CA LYS A 74 15.11 -4.58 -15.51
C LYS A 74 15.23 -4.81 -14.01
N ARG A 75 15.92 -5.88 -13.60
CA ARG A 75 16.22 -6.12 -12.19
C ARG A 75 17.17 -5.06 -11.63
N GLU A 76 18.22 -4.72 -12.35
CA GLU A 76 19.16 -3.67 -11.95
C GLU A 76 18.47 -2.31 -11.86
N GLU A 77 17.63 -1.96 -12.84
CA GLU A 77 16.79 -0.75 -12.77
C GLU A 77 15.93 -0.74 -11.49
N PHE A 78 15.26 -1.84 -11.19
CA PHE A 78 14.46 -1.97 -9.97
C PHE A 78 15.29 -1.76 -8.71
N LEU A 79 16.45 -2.39 -8.59
CA LEU A 79 17.33 -2.23 -7.44
C LEU A 79 17.87 -0.81 -7.30
N ASP A 80 18.10 -0.10 -8.40
CA ASP A 80 18.48 1.31 -8.36
C ASP A 80 17.33 2.20 -7.89
N TYR A 81 16.08 1.89 -8.23
CA TYR A 81 14.93 2.55 -7.63
C TYR A 81 14.83 2.29 -6.13
N ILE A 82 15.05 1.06 -5.67
CA ILE A 82 15.07 0.74 -4.22
C ILE A 82 16.14 1.56 -3.49
N LYS A 83 17.34 1.70 -4.03
CA LYS A 83 18.39 2.57 -3.43
C LYS A 83 17.92 4.02 -3.31
N LYS A 84 17.23 4.56 -4.32
CA LYS A 84 16.65 5.91 -4.28
C LYS A 84 15.51 6.01 -3.27
N ALA A 85 14.65 4.98 -3.21
CA ALA A 85 13.55 4.90 -2.26
C ALA A 85 14.04 4.90 -0.80
N ILE A 86 15.17 4.25 -0.49
CA ILE A 86 15.81 4.30 0.83
C ILE A 86 16.13 5.74 1.24
N ILE A 87 16.62 6.55 0.31
CA ILE A 87 16.97 7.97 0.59
C ILE A 87 15.70 8.77 0.91
N VAL A 88 14.63 8.55 0.13
CA VAL A 88 13.33 9.20 0.36
C VAL A 88 12.72 8.74 1.69
N ALA A 89 12.69 7.42 1.94
CA ALA A 89 12.16 6.87 3.18
C ALA A 89 12.83 7.47 4.42
N LYS A 90 14.15 7.61 4.42
CA LYS A 90 14.89 8.28 5.50
C LYS A 90 14.48 9.74 5.67
N ARG A 91 14.28 10.47 4.57
CA ARG A 91 13.90 11.89 4.60
C ARG A 91 12.49 12.09 5.16
N VAL A 92 11.54 11.24 4.81
CA VAL A 92 10.14 11.37 5.24
C VAL A 92 9.79 10.47 6.43
N ASN A 93 10.77 9.79 7.02
CA ASN A 93 10.61 8.85 8.13
C ASN A 93 9.59 7.73 7.83
N ALA A 94 9.57 7.23 6.59
CA ALA A 94 8.73 6.09 6.21
C ALA A 94 9.38 4.78 6.64
N LYS A 95 8.54 3.79 6.97
CA LYS A 95 8.94 2.41 7.28
C LYS A 95 8.63 1.45 6.13
N TRP A 96 7.61 1.78 5.34
CA TRP A 96 7.07 0.92 4.28
C TRP A 96 7.15 1.58 2.92
N MET A 97 7.26 0.77 1.89
CA MET A 97 7.19 1.20 0.50
C MET A 97 6.50 0.14 -0.35
N THR A 98 5.63 0.55 -1.26
CA THR A 98 4.88 -0.36 -2.15
C THR A 98 5.75 -0.86 -3.28
N VAL A 99 5.69 -2.16 -3.54
CA VAL A 99 6.32 -2.83 -4.68
C VAL A 99 5.29 -3.68 -5.42
N VAL A 100 5.20 -3.47 -6.73
CA VAL A 100 4.36 -4.24 -7.66
C VAL A 100 5.27 -4.93 -8.69
N PRO A 101 5.30 -6.28 -8.78
CA PRO A 101 6.23 -7.01 -9.64
C PRO A 101 6.09 -6.77 -11.15
N GLY A 102 5.01 -6.10 -11.58
CA GLY A 102 4.73 -5.78 -12.96
C GLY A 102 3.92 -6.84 -13.69
N HIS A 103 3.97 -6.82 -15.02
CA HIS A 103 3.13 -7.65 -15.89
C HIS A 103 3.74 -9.03 -16.14
N VAL A 104 2.93 -10.04 -16.43
CA VAL A 104 3.37 -11.38 -16.84
C VAL A 104 3.98 -11.37 -18.24
N ASP A 105 4.93 -12.28 -18.51
CA ASP A 105 5.31 -12.66 -19.86
C ASP A 105 4.58 -13.96 -20.23
N LEU A 106 3.61 -13.87 -21.13
CA LEU A 106 2.80 -15.02 -21.55
C LEU A 106 3.60 -16.13 -22.25
N ARG A 107 4.85 -15.88 -22.62
CA ARG A 107 5.74 -16.85 -23.25
C ARG A 107 6.53 -17.68 -22.22
N LEU A 108 6.49 -17.30 -20.95
CA LEU A 108 7.24 -17.92 -19.86
C LEU A 108 6.30 -18.67 -18.91
N SER A 109 6.76 -19.79 -18.35
CA SER A 109 5.99 -20.49 -17.32
C SER A 109 5.89 -19.67 -16.03
N MET A 110 4.79 -19.80 -15.31
CA MET A 110 4.58 -19.06 -14.03
C MET A 110 5.66 -19.44 -13.00
N GLY A 111 6.07 -20.69 -12.91
CA GLY A 111 7.13 -21.10 -11.99
C GLY A 111 8.46 -20.42 -12.27
N TYR A 112 8.84 -20.25 -13.54
CA TYR A 112 10.02 -19.48 -13.93
C TYR A 112 9.90 -18.01 -13.52
N GLN A 113 8.75 -17.38 -13.82
CA GLN A 113 8.47 -16.00 -13.46
C GLN A 113 8.52 -15.79 -11.94
N THR A 114 7.90 -16.69 -11.17
CA THR A 114 7.90 -16.65 -9.70
C THR A 114 9.33 -16.73 -9.15
N ALA A 115 10.18 -17.62 -9.69
CA ALA A 115 11.57 -17.73 -9.26
C ALA A 115 12.36 -16.42 -9.50
N HIS A 116 12.15 -15.74 -10.62
CA HIS A 116 12.81 -14.47 -10.93
C HIS A 116 12.29 -13.30 -10.08
N VAL A 117 10.98 -13.26 -9.77
CA VAL A 117 10.42 -12.30 -8.82
C VAL A 117 11.04 -12.50 -7.44
N ILE A 118 11.06 -13.74 -6.91
CA ILE A 118 11.65 -14.05 -5.61
C ILE A 118 13.13 -13.63 -5.57
N GLU A 119 13.90 -13.92 -6.60
CA GLU A 119 15.32 -13.53 -6.68
C GLU A 119 15.49 -12.00 -6.63
N SER A 120 14.68 -11.26 -7.38
CA SER A 120 14.71 -9.78 -7.37
C SER A 120 14.36 -9.21 -6.00
N LEU A 121 13.35 -9.79 -5.35
CA LEU A 121 12.91 -9.36 -4.01
C LEU A 121 13.93 -9.72 -2.92
N LYS A 122 14.65 -10.83 -3.02
CA LYS A 122 15.76 -11.17 -2.11
C LYS A 122 16.87 -10.13 -2.19
N GLN A 123 17.26 -9.75 -3.41
CA GLN A 123 18.29 -8.71 -3.59
C GLN A 123 17.81 -7.33 -3.06
N ALA A 124 16.55 -6.97 -3.28
CA ALA A 124 15.97 -5.76 -2.73
C ALA A 124 15.91 -5.80 -1.19
N SER A 125 15.51 -6.94 -0.61
CA SER A 125 15.48 -7.12 0.85
C SER A 125 16.85 -6.90 1.47
N ALA A 126 17.90 -7.44 0.87
CA ALA A 126 19.29 -7.24 1.35
C ALA A 126 19.72 -5.75 1.36
N LEU A 127 19.13 -4.91 0.49
CA LEU A 127 19.35 -3.47 0.50
C LEU A 127 18.54 -2.76 1.59
N LEU A 128 17.34 -3.26 1.92
CA LEU A 128 16.39 -2.63 2.85
C LEU A 128 16.66 -2.99 4.32
N GLU A 129 17.04 -4.24 4.60
CA GLU A 129 17.28 -4.75 5.96
C GLU A 129 18.22 -3.89 6.81
N PRO A 130 19.37 -3.40 6.30
CA PRO A 130 20.26 -2.54 7.09
C PRO A 130 19.63 -1.19 7.51
N HIS A 131 18.48 -0.87 6.93
CA HIS A 131 17.76 0.38 7.19
C HIS A 131 16.45 0.18 7.95
N ASN A 132 16.11 -1.07 8.32
CA ASN A 132 14.82 -1.43 8.92
C ASN A 132 13.63 -0.96 8.08
N LEU A 133 13.75 -1.03 6.76
CA LEU A 133 12.70 -0.68 5.81
C LEU A 133 12.04 -1.95 5.26
N THR A 134 10.76 -1.89 5.01
CA THR A 134 9.98 -3.01 4.50
C THR A 134 9.32 -2.64 3.18
N MET A 135 9.63 -3.35 2.10
CA MET A 135 8.80 -3.34 0.92
C MET A 135 7.55 -4.18 1.17
N VAL A 136 6.41 -3.65 0.80
CA VAL A 136 5.14 -4.34 0.90
C VAL A 136 4.60 -4.64 -0.51
N LEU A 137 4.41 -5.92 -0.80
CA LEU A 137 3.93 -6.41 -2.08
C LEU A 137 2.43 -6.23 -2.15
N GLU A 138 1.93 -5.57 -3.18
CA GLU A 138 0.51 -5.33 -3.39
C GLU A 138 -0.06 -6.28 -4.47
N PRO A 139 -0.88 -7.26 -4.11
CA PRO A 139 -1.67 -8.03 -5.07
C PRO A 139 -2.82 -7.18 -5.63
N LEU A 140 -2.87 -7.05 -6.96
CA LEU A 140 -3.83 -6.20 -7.66
C LEU A 140 -4.83 -7.04 -8.45
N ASN A 141 -6.12 -6.76 -8.29
CA ASN A 141 -7.19 -7.56 -8.91
C ASN A 141 -7.13 -7.52 -10.45
N PHE A 142 -7.51 -8.63 -11.06
CA PHE A 142 -7.43 -8.84 -12.52
C PHE A 142 -8.39 -7.96 -13.32
N ARG A 143 -9.44 -7.40 -12.73
CA ARG A 143 -10.44 -6.57 -13.43
C ARG A 143 -9.90 -5.17 -13.69
N ASN A 144 -9.28 -4.55 -12.69
CA ASN A 144 -8.71 -3.21 -12.80
C ASN A 144 -7.30 -3.22 -13.41
N HIS A 145 -6.55 -4.32 -13.19
CA HIS A 145 -5.16 -4.45 -13.60
C HIS A 145 -4.93 -5.78 -14.33
N PRO A 146 -5.53 -5.98 -15.54
CA PRO A 146 -5.39 -7.24 -16.27
C PRO A 146 -3.94 -7.48 -16.69
N GLY A 147 -3.49 -8.72 -16.51
CA GLY A 147 -2.16 -9.14 -16.93
C GLY A 147 -1.03 -8.89 -15.93
N LEU A 148 -1.30 -8.34 -14.76
CA LEU A 148 -0.28 -8.25 -13.72
C LEU A 148 0.08 -9.62 -13.17
N PHE A 149 1.34 -9.77 -12.77
CA PHE A 149 1.88 -11.03 -12.25
C PHE A 149 1.31 -11.38 -10.87
N LEU A 150 1.25 -10.41 -9.96
CA LEU A 150 0.80 -10.62 -8.58
C LEU A 150 -0.65 -10.16 -8.42
N THR A 151 -1.55 -11.14 -8.20
CA THR A 151 -2.99 -10.83 -8.16
C THR A 151 -3.71 -11.30 -6.90
N GLY A 152 -3.18 -12.29 -6.19
CA GLY A 152 -3.86 -12.89 -5.04
C GLY A 152 -3.02 -12.94 -3.78
N SER A 153 -3.70 -12.92 -2.62
CA SER A 153 -3.06 -12.98 -1.32
C SER A 153 -2.31 -14.30 -1.07
N PRO A 154 -2.78 -15.49 -1.49
CA PRO A 154 -2.01 -16.73 -1.36
C PRO A 154 -0.68 -16.69 -2.13
N GLN A 155 -0.68 -16.13 -3.34
CA GLN A 155 0.53 -15.97 -4.14
C GLN A 155 1.54 -15.01 -3.46
N ALA A 156 1.06 -13.91 -2.91
CA ALA A 156 1.90 -12.97 -2.16
C ALA A 156 2.50 -13.62 -0.91
N PHE A 157 1.69 -14.39 -0.18
CA PHE A 157 2.13 -15.14 1.00
C PHE A 157 3.25 -16.14 0.65
N GLU A 158 3.04 -16.95 -0.38
CA GLU A 158 4.05 -17.91 -0.87
C GLU A 158 5.37 -17.20 -1.24
N ILE A 159 5.29 -16.08 -1.96
CA ILE A 159 6.48 -15.29 -2.34
C ILE A 159 7.17 -14.72 -1.10
N CYS A 160 6.46 -14.10 -0.16
CA CYS A 160 7.05 -13.56 1.07
C CYS A 160 7.73 -14.66 1.89
N LYS A 161 7.10 -15.83 2.04
CA LYS A 161 7.71 -16.99 2.72
C LYS A 161 8.98 -17.48 2.00
N ALA A 162 8.98 -17.50 0.67
CA ALA A 162 10.15 -17.92 -0.12
C ALA A 162 11.29 -16.88 -0.11
N VAL A 163 10.97 -15.59 -0.05
CA VAL A 163 11.97 -14.53 0.18
C VAL A 163 12.55 -14.62 1.57
N ASN A 164 11.72 -14.91 2.57
CA ASN A 164 12.09 -15.13 3.97
C ASN A 164 12.88 -13.95 4.58
N SER A 165 12.36 -12.73 4.44
CA SER A 165 12.97 -11.50 4.96
C SER A 165 11.93 -10.65 5.70
N PRO A 166 12.33 -9.97 6.81
CA PRO A 166 11.47 -8.99 7.46
C PRO A 166 11.22 -7.76 6.59
N SER A 167 12.05 -7.54 5.57
CA SER A 167 11.95 -6.42 4.63
C SER A 167 11.09 -6.71 3.39
N CYS A 168 10.40 -7.87 3.34
CA CYS A 168 9.47 -8.24 2.27
C CYS A 168 8.20 -8.81 2.87
N LYS A 169 7.12 -8.04 2.83
CA LYS A 169 5.83 -8.35 3.43
C LYS A 169 4.69 -8.05 2.45
N ILE A 170 3.45 -8.27 2.88
CA ILE A 170 2.24 -8.03 2.09
C ILE A 170 1.63 -6.68 2.47
N LEU A 171 1.26 -5.90 1.45
CA LEU A 171 0.22 -4.90 1.53
C LEU A 171 -1.10 -5.58 1.14
N PHE A 172 -1.99 -5.74 2.11
CA PHE A 172 -3.31 -6.32 1.87
C PHE A 172 -4.31 -5.19 1.57
N ASP A 173 -4.52 -4.88 0.28
CA ASP A 173 -5.58 -3.96 -0.14
C ASP A 173 -6.91 -4.70 -0.14
N ILE A 174 -7.78 -4.33 0.78
CA ILE A 174 -9.09 -4.97 1.00
C ILE A 174 -9.99 -4.83 -0.22
N TYR A 175 -9.95 -3.69 -0.94
CA TYR A 175 -10.68 -3.51 -2.18
C TYR A 175 -10.23 -4.49 -3.26
N HIS A 176 -8.92 -4.62 -3.47
CA HIS A 176 -8.40 -5.52 -4.48
C HIS A 176 -8.71 -6.98 -4.14
N GLN A 177 -8.56 -7.39 -2.89
CA GLN A 177 -8.80 -8.77 -2.50
C GLN A 177 -10.29 -9.12 -2.46
N GLN A 178 -11.19 -8.15 -2.19
CA GLN A 178 -12.63 -8.38 -2.34
C GLN A 178 -13.00 -8.77 -3.77
N ILE A 179 -12.46 -8.08 -4.77
CA ILE A 179 -12.72 -8.37 -6.19
C ILE A 179 -12.07 -9.69 -6.63
N GLN A 180 -10.85 -9.94 -6.17
CA GLN A 180 -10.02 -11.05 -6.61
C GLN A 180 -10.44 -12.38 -5.97
N GLU A 181 -10.74 -12.38 -4.68
CA GLU A 181 -10.89 -13.59 -3.87
C GLU A 181 -12.17 -13.59 -3.04
N GLY A 182 -12.63 -12.42 -2.58
CA GLY A 182 -13.64 -12.37 -1.52
C GLY A 182 -13.14 -12.97 -0.21
N ASN A 183 -14.05 -13.50 0.61
CA ASN A 183 -13.70 -14.24 1.83
C ASN A 183 -12.62 -13.54 2.71
N LEU A 184 -12.73 -12.21 2.87
CA LEU A 184 -11.67 -11.32 3.36
C LEU A 184 -11.06 -11.76 4.68
N ILE A 185 -11.87 -11.95 5.73
CA ILE A 185 -11.36 -12.27 7.08
C ILE A 185 -10.57 -13.59 7.11
N PRO A 186 -11.06 -14.71 6.53
CA PRO A 186 -10.26 -15.93 6.45
C PRO A 186 -8.98 -15.79 5.63
N ASN A 187 -8.97 -14.97 4.56
CA ASN A 187 -7.77 -14.72 3.77
C ASN A 187 -6.76 -13.85 4.51
N ILE A 188 -7.23 -12.85 5.27
CA ILE A 188 -6.38 -12.06 6.18
C ILE A 188 -5.74 -12.99 7.23
N GLU A 189 -6.52 -13.90 7.82
CA GLU A 189 -6.00 -14.86 8.80
C GLU A 189 -4.92 -15.77 8.20
N ALA A 190 -5.17 -16.31 7.03
CA ALA A 190 -4.23 -17.20 6.34
C ALA A 190 -2.88 -16.54 6.01
N CYS A 191 -2.89 -15.22 5.78
CA CYS A 191 -1.71 -14.45 5.41
C CYS A 191 -1.14 -13.61 6.56
N TRP A 192 -1.71 -13.67 7.76
CA TRP A 192 -1.49 -12.76 8.88
C TRP A 192 0.00 -12.48 9.17
N ASP A 193 0.82 -13.52 9.26
CA ASP A 193 2.23 -13.41 9.61
C ASP A 193 3.08 -12.65 8.58
N GLU A 194 2.55 -12.48 7.37
CA GLU A 194 3.25 -11.77 6.29
C GLU A 194 2.61 -10.41 5.96
N ILE A 195 1.48 -10.04 6.58
CA ILE A 195 0.85 -8.72 6.36
C ILE A 195 1.53 -7.66 7.23
N ALA A 196 2.04 -6.59 6.59
CA ALA A 196 2.62 -5.45 7.28
C ALA A 196 1.85 -4.14 7.05
N TYR A 197 0.92 -4.10 6.11
CA TYR A 197 0.16 -2.91 5.76
C TYR A 197 -1.21 -3.30 5.20
N PHE A 198 -2.24 -2.50 5.52
CA PHE A 198 -3.56 -2.63 4.90
C PHE A 198 -3.90 -1.38 4.10
N GLN A 199 -4.63 -1.55 3.00
CA GLN A 199 -5.31 -0.46 2.30
C GLN A 199 -6.80 -0.72 2.21
N ILE A 200 -7.57 0.36 2.13
CA ILE A 200 -9.02 0.39 2.19
C ILE A 200 -9.58 1.08 0.96
N GLY A 201 -10.64 0.50 0.43
CA GLY A 201 -11.54 1.09 -0.54
C GLY A 201 -12.79 0.21 -0.60
N ASP A 202 -13.99 0.79 -0.58
CA ASP A 202 -15.22 -0.01 -0.62
C ASP A 202 -15.55 -0.43 -2.04
N ASN A 203 -16.00 -1.66 -2.20
CA ASN A 203 -16.35 -2.25 -3.49
C ASN A 203 -17.89 -2.12 -3.71
N PRO A 204 -18.35 -1.76 -4.92
CA PRO A 204 -17.60 -1.71 -6.18
C PRO A 204 -17.02 -0.34 -6.55
N GLY A 205 -17.36 0.74 -5.84
CA GLY A 205 -17.06 2.11 -6.24
C GLY A 205 -15.61 2.56 -5.97
N ARG A 206 -14.83 1.81 -5.20
CA ARG A 206 -13.52 2.20 -4.66
C ARG A 206 -13.59 3.58 -3.99
N ASN A 207 -14.54 3.73 -3.09
CA ASN A 207 -14.76 4.95 -2.30
C ASN A 207 -14.59 4.65 -0.80
N GLU A 208 -14.94 5.62 0.05
CA GLU A 208 -14.90 5.47 1.51
C GLU A 208 -15.78 4.30 2.00
N PRO A 209 -15.50 3.72 3.18
CA PRO A 209 -16.34 2.71 3.82
C PRO A 209 -17.82 3.12 3.90
N THR A 210 -18.73 2.16 3.96
CA THR A 210 -20.19 2.33 4.00
C THR A 210 -20.85 2.74 2.67
N THR A 211 -20.08 2.80 1.60
CA THR A 211 -20.61 3.11 0.26
C THR A 211 -20.78 1.89 -0.65
N GLY A 212 -20.40 0.71 -0.18
CA GLY A 212 -20.43 -0.52 -0.96
C GLY A 212 -20.83 -1.76 -0.15
N GLU A 213 -20.21 -2.89 -0.47
CA GLU A 213 -20.61 -4.21 0.04
C GLU A 213 -19.73 -4.74 1.20
N ILE A 214 -18.62 -4.07 1.52
CA ILE A 214 -17.66 -4.56 2.51
C ILE A 214 -18.09 -4.12 3.93
N ASN A 215 -18.21 -5.09 4.84
CA ASN A 215 -18.45 -4.76 6.24
C ASN A 215 -17.16 -4.35 6.95
N TYR A 216 -16.72 -3.11 6.74
CA TYR A 216 -15.48 -2.59 7.31
C TYR A 216 -15.46 -2.57 8.83
N LYS A 217 -16.59 -2.39 9.50
CA LYS A 217 -16.66 -2.45 10.96
C LYS A 217 -16.21 -3.82 11.49
N ASN A 218 -16.64 -4.91 10.86
CA ASN A 218 -16.20 -6.26 11.22
C ASN A 218 -14.74 -6.51 10.84
N VAL A 219 -14.30 -6.01 9.70
CA VAL A 219 -12.90 -6.17 9.25
C VAL A 219 -11.96 -5.41 10.18
N PHE A 220 -12.28 -4.17 10.55
CA PHE A 220 -11.47 -3.36 11.48
C PHE A 220 -11.40 -4.01 12.85
N LYS A 221 -12.56 -4.48 13.38
CA LYS A 221 -12.57 -5.20 14.64
C LYS A 221 -11.67 -6.43 14.61
N TYR A 222 -11.73 -7.22 13.53
CA TYR A 222 -10.88 -8.42 13.38
C TYR A 222 -9.38 -8.05 13.38
N ILE A 223 -8.99 -7.03 12.62
CA ILE A 223 -7.60 -6.55 12.54
C ILE A 223 -7.13 -6.04 13.91
N TYR A 224 -7.99 -5.31 14.63
CA TYR A 224 -7.72 -4.82 15.99
C TYR A 224 -7.58 -5.95 17.00
N ASP A 225 -8.52 -6.90 17.05
CA ASP A 225 -8.52 -8.05 17.96
C ASP A 225 -7.27 -8.94 17.76
N ARG A 226 -6.73 -8.98 16.56
CA ARG A 226 -5.47 -9.65 16.22
C ARG A 226 -4.22 -8.87 16.65
N GLY A 227 -4.38 -7.65 17.15
CA GLY A 227 -3.29 -6.82 17.65
C GLY A 227 -2.41 -6.20 16.58
N PHE A 228 -2.95 -5.89 15.40
CA PHE A 228 -2.22 -5.20 14.36
C PHE A 228 -1.73 -3.82 14.82
N GLN A 229 -0.44 -3.53 14.60
CA GLN A 229 0.20 -2.28 15.02
C GLN A 229 0.69 -1.42 13.82
N GLY A 230 0.31 -1.79 12.60
CA GLY A 230 0.66 -1.06 11.39
C GLY A 230 -0.39 -0.02 11.01
N ILE A 231 -0.30 0.45 9.78
CA ILE A 231 -1.21 1.44 9.22
C ILE A 231 -2.30 0.74 8.41
N VAL A 232 -3.51 1.29 8.50
CA VAL A 232 -4.65 0.96 7.66
C VAL A 232 -4.92 2.19 6.79
N GLY A 233 -4.36 2.21 5.58
CA GLY A 233 -4.32 3.36 4.68
C GLY A 233 -5.57 3.53 3.85
N MET A 234 -5.90 4.76 3.48
CA MET A 234 -7.04 5.09 2.63
C MET A 234 -6.59 5.24 1.17
N GLU A 235 -6.82 4.21 0.35
CA GLU A 235 -6.51 4.28 -1.09
C GLU A 235 -7.77 4.18 -1.93
N HIS A 236 -8.56 5.25 -1.95
CA HIS A 236 -9.85 5.29 -2.65
C HIS A 236 -10.26 6.71 -3.05
N GLY A 237 -11.32 6.80 -3.84
CA GLY A 237 -11.98 8.06 -4.16
C GLY A 237 -12.91 8.56 -3.07
N ILE A 238 -13.71 9.56 -3.39
CA ILE A 238 -14.79 10.11 -2.54
C ILE A 238 -16.11 9.97 -3.31
N SER A 239 -17.11 9.34 -2.70
CA SER A 239 -18.43 9.14 -3.33
C SER A 239 -19.22 10.42 -3.45
N GLY A 240 -19.08 11.30 -2.47
CA GLY A 240 -19.74 12.60 -2.42
C GLY A 240 -18.94 13.71 -3.12
N LYS A 241 -19.58 14.86 -3.35
CA LYS A 241 -18.94 16.03 -3.98
C LYS A 241 -18.67 17.14 -2.97
N GLY A 242 -17.60 17.89 -3.18
CA GLY A 242 -17.30 19.11 -2.43
C GLY A 242 -17.08 18.85 -0.94
N LEU A 243 -17.29 19.88 -0.13
CA LEU A 243 -17.12 19.82 1.33
C LEU A 243 -17.99 18.76 2.00
N GLU A 244 -19.21 18.56 1.52
CA GLU A 244 -20.11 17.56 2.11
C GLU A 244 -19.63 16.14 1.83
N GLY A 245 -19.04 15.88 0.66
CA GLY A 245 -18.40 14.58 0.36
C GLY A 245 -17.21 14.30 1.29
N GLU A 246 -16.36 15.29 1.52
CA GLU A 246 -15.20 15.16 2.41
C GLU A 246 -15.62 14.95 3.89
N LYS A 247 -16.67 15.63 4.36
CA LYS A 247 -17.23 15.40 5.71
C LYS A 247 -17.78 13.99 5.87
N ARG A 248 -18.57 13.53 4.89
CA ARG A 248 -19.13 12.18 4.92
C ARG A 248 -18.03 11.10 4.93
N LEU A 249 -16.95 11.31 4.20
CA LEU A 249 -15.80 10.41 4.24
C LEU A 249 -15.23 10.30 5.67
N VAL A 250 -15.02 11.43 6.35
CA VAL A 250 -14.52 11.42 7.74
C VAL A 250 -15.51 10.72 8.68
N GLU A 251 -16.81 10.98 8.52
CA GLU A 251 -17.87 10.34 9.31
C GLU A 251 -17.92 8.83 9.08
N ALA A 252 -17.78 8.37 7.83
CA ALA A 252 -17.75 6.96 7.49
C ALA A 252 -16.59 6.20 8.18
N TYR A 253 -15.42 6.80 8.25
CA TYR A 253 -14.30 6.23 9.01
C TYR A 253 -14.58 6.16 10.50
N ARG A 254 -15.12 7.23 11.09
CA ARG A 254 -15.53 7.23 12.52
C ARG A 254 -16.58 6.17 12.81
N GLU A 255 -17.51 5.94 11.90
CA GLU A 255 -18.56 4.93 12.03
C GLU A 255 -17.97 3.53 12.06
N VAL A 256 -17.10 3.19 11.10
CA VAL A 256 -16.54 1.83 11.01
C VAL A 256 -15.47 1.54 12.04
N ASP A 257 -14.83 2.57 12.60
CA ASP A 257 -13.86 2.47 13.71
C ASP A 257 -14.54 2.46 15.10
N SER A 258 -15.85 2.67 15.17
CA SER A 258 -16.64 2.68 16.42
C SER A 258 -17.16 1.28 16.79
N PHE A 259 -16.29 0.27 16.86
CA PHE A 259 -16.66 -1.07 17.34
C PHE A 259 -16.39 -1.20 18.85
N GLU A 260 -17.16 -2.07 19.50
CA GLU A 260 -16.95 -2.40 20.93
C GLU A 260 -15.70 -3.25 21.08
N ILE A 261 -14.86 -2.86 22.04
CA ILE A 261 -13.59 -3.53 22.41
C ILE A 261 -13.85 -4.58 23.50
#